data_d71a08abc07bc7b0dc91728d3f1798f2
#
_entry.id   d71a08abc07bc7b0dc91728d3f1798f2
#
_cell.length_a   1.000
_cell.length_b   1.000
_cell.length_c   1.000
_cell.angle_alpha   90.00
_cell.angle_beta   90.00
_cell.angle_gamma   90.00
#
_symmetry.space_group_name_H-M   'P 1'
#
loop_
_entity.id
_entity.type
_entity.pdbx_description
1 polymer ?
#
loop_
_entity_poly.entity_id
_entity_poly.type
_entity_poly.pdbx_seq_one_letter_code
_entity_poly.pdbx_strand_id
1 'polypeptide(L)'
;MGKTTGSESGEGTKKETEAMKEDAKASSGAAEEKESKASALSSAEIEHHPLELTAEEEEAWKKEPAYGKTIRIGYNGGLCLGAFGIAQEEGFYEAEGLKTEITKMTVQSDAIGTGKVDVTGDHIAALLVPATKGVNMVFTRGCHSGCKSLYVLGSSEIQSTADLKGKTIAIADGIGGSDHNISLRFLSKDHIDPSEVQFKVVSYDAVILALQNGEVQGATLSDQFARKFVDDGTLRMIRSLTTDEDFKTEPCCIHAVNGDFLRENPITVKKLTHAHEEASKWIQSHKEEFVDIMLKMNWASGERDKVLDFADSLDFDIPDENTEKTLESIIDDYKGFGLVDKDSDTGTVLNKIWDPVLDQS
;
A
#
# COMPACT_ATOMS: atom_id res chain seq x y z
N MET A 1 -60.56 -37.34 -3.73
CA MET A 1 -61.49 -37.20 -2.62
C MET A 1 -60.69 -36.56 -1.49
N GLY A 2 -60.93 -35.42 -1.02
CA GLY A 2 -62.01 -34.54 -0.77
C GLY A 2 -61.46 -33.53 0.23
N LYS A 3 -61.53 -32.26 -0.13
CA LYS A 3 -62.37 -31.22 0.53
C LYS A 3 -62.08 -31.02 2.02
N THR A 4 -61.99 -29.90 2.61
CA THR A 4 -62.33 -28.48 2.37
C THR A 4 -62.16 -27.74 3.71
N THR A 5 -61.86 -26.43 3.62
CA THR A 5 -62.50 -25.29 4.32
C THR A 5 -62.22 -25.12 5.82
N GLY A 6 -61.94 -23.92 6.21
CA GLY A 6 -62.54 -22.68 6.49
C GLY A 6 -61.67 -21.84 7.39
N SER A 7 -61.38 -20.66 7.15
CA SER A 7 -61.86 -19.32 7.49
C SER A 7 -62.34 -19.13 8.91
N GLU A 8 -61.82 -18.11 9.54
CA GLU A 8 -62.41 -16.98 10.28
C GLU A 8 -61.39 -16.38 11.21
N SER A 9 -60.92 -15.15 10.98
CA SER A 9 -61.47 -13.84 11.38
C SER A 9 -61.43 -13.56 12.88
N GLY A 10 -60.86 -12.46 13.24
CA GLY A 10 -61.21 -11.77 14.47
C GLY A 10 -60.09 -10.89 15.04
N GLU A 11 -60.16 -9.63 14.72
CA GLU A 11 -60.09 -8.45 15.56
C GLU A 11 -59.29 -8.49 16.88
N GLY A 12 -58.46 -7.48 17.02
CA GLY A 12 -57.98 -6.92 18.28
C GLY A 12 -56.47 -6.65 18.21
N THR A 13 -55.90 -5.50 18.28
CA THR A 13 -56.35 -4.28 18.94
C THR A 13 -55.40 -3.13 18.53
N LYS A 14 -55.95 -2.03 18.19
CA LYS A 14 -55.29 -0.70 18.25
C LYS A 14 -54.96 -0.40 19.71
N LYS A 15 -53.72 -0.49 20.11
CA LYS A 15 -53.20 0.13 21.35
C LYS A 15 -51.70 0.04 21.56
N GLU A 16 -50.89 0.05 20.50
CA GLU A 16 -49.40 0.14 20.62
C GLU A 16 -48.75 1.15 19.66
N THR A 17 -49.42 2.25 19.39
CA THR A 17 -48.90 3.28 18.47
C THR A 17 -48.68 4.66 19.10
N GLU A 18 -48.70 4.77 20.44
CA GLU A 18 -48.46 6.08 21.10
C GLU A 18 -47.24 6.13 22.04
N ALA A 19 -46.50 5.03 22.24
CA ALA A 19 -45.31 5.01 23.11
C ALA A 19 -43.98 5.09 22.37
N MET A 20 -43.97 5.28 21.04
CA MET A 20 -42.75 5.37 20.24
C MET A 20 -42.49 6.75 19.63
N LYS A 21 -43.08 7.81 20.17
CA LYS A 21 -42.87 9.19 19.67
C LYS A 21 -42.14 10.15 20.62
N GLU A 22 -41.79 9.72 21.82
CA GLU A 22 -41.05 10.58 22.77
C GLU A 22 -39.53 10.28 22.86
N ASP A 23 -39.05 9.10 22.43
CA ASP A 23 -37.61 8.78 22.44
C ASP A 23 -36.83 9.21 21.16
N ALA A 24 -37.50 9.76 20.17
CA ALA A 24 -36.86 10.24 18.94
C ALA A 24 -36.38 11.71 18.99
N LYS A 25 -36.62 12.41 20.11
CA LYS A 25 -36.26 13.85 20.23
C LYS A 25 -35.07 14.12 21.14
N ALA A 26 -34.54 13.08 21.82
CA ALA A 26 -33.35 13.20 22.67
C ALA A 26 -32.03 12.71 21.99
N SER A 27 -32.13 12.04 20.82
CA SER A 27 -30.93 11.56 20.11
C SER A 27 -30.44 12.44 18.96
N SER A 28 -31.23 13.47 18.56
CA SER A 28 -30.80 14.40 17.49
C SER A 28 -29.92 15.55 17.99
N GLY A 29 -29.96 15.89 19.28
CA GLY A 29 -29.14 16.97 19.84
C GLY A 29 -27.69 16.57 20.17
N ALA A 30 -27.43 15.26 20.35
CA ALA A 30 -26.09 14.76 20.69
C ALA A 30 -25.28 14.35 19.43
N ALA A 31 -25.95 14.17 18.29
CA ALA A 31 -25.30 13.88 17.02
C ALA A 31 -24.83 15.16 16.32
N GLU A 32 -25.63 16.24 16.40
CA GLU A 32 -25.24 17.55 15.83
C GLU A 32 -24.09 18.25 16.60
N GLU A 33 -23.95 17.99 17.92
CA GLU A 33 -22.85 18.52 18.72
C GLU A 33 -21.54 17.73 18.53
N LYS A 34 -21.61 16.46 18.08
CA LYS A 34 -20.43 15.67 17.70
C LYS A 34 -19.96 15.96 16.28
N GLU A 35 -20.87 16.23 15.34
CA GLU A 35 -20.51 16.67 13.98
C GLU A 35 -19.89 18.08 13.96
N SER A 36 -20.31 18.98 14.86
CA SER A 36 -19.74 20.32 14.92
C SER A 36 -18.35 20.39 15.58
N LYS A 37 -17.95 19.36 16.35
CA LYS A 37 -16.59 19.24 16.90
C LYS A 37 -15.62 18.47 16.02
N ALA A 38 -16.11 17.61 15.12
CA ALA A 38 -15.28 16.94 14.11
C ALA A 38 -14.97 17.86 12.90
N SER A 39 -15.69 18.98 12.75
CA SER A 39 -15.48 19.95 11.67
C SER A 39 -14.49 21.08 12.01
N ALA A 40 -13.82 21.01 13.15
CA ALA A 40 -12.86 22.00 13.62
C ALA A 40 -11.47 21.39 13.85
N LEU A 41 -11.07 20.38 13.07
CA LEU A 41 -9.67 20.10 12.85
C LEU A 41 -9.17 21.20 11.90
N SER A 42 -8.45 22.13 12.50
CA SER A 42 -7.80 23.25 11.88
C SER A 42 -7.15 22.79 10.58
N SER A 43 -7.65 23.25 9.44
CA SER A 43 -6.82 23.45 8.27
C SER A 43 -5.78 24.54 8.65
N ALA A 44 -4.72 24.16 9.34
CA ALA A 44 -3.48 24.90 9.20
C ALA A 44 -3.26 24.89 7.69
N GLU A 45 -3.20 26.04 7.04
CA GLU A 45 -2.94 26.13 5.62
C GLU A 45 -1.63 25.36 5.38
N ILE A 46 -1.74 24.22 4.68
CA ILE A 46 -0.55 23.44 4.30
C ILE A 46 0.24 24.33 3.38
N GLU A 47 1.48 24.61 3.74
CA GLU A 47 2.39 25.36 2.89
C GLU A 47 2.86 24.44 1.77
N HIS A 48 2.49 24.78 0.53
CA HIS A 48 2.91 24.03 -0.64
C HIS A 48 4.14 24.67 -1.27
N HIS A 49 5.10 23.82 -1.62
CA HIS A 49 6.34 24.23 -2.30
C HIS A 49 6.39 23.59 -3.69
N PRO A 50 5.66 24.15 -4.68
CA PRO A 50 5.64 23.56 -6.02
C PRO A 50 7.04 23.60 -6.66
N LEU A 51 7.31 22.63 -7.53
CA LEU A 51 8.57 22.51 -8.25
C LEU A 51 8.82 23.77 -9.07
N GLU A 52 9.95 24.42 -8.82
CA GLU A 52 10.38 25.57 -9.62
C GLU A 52 10.93 25.09 -10.96
N LEU A 53 10.30 25.54 -12.04
CA LEU A 53 10.76 25.28 -13.41
C LEU A 53 11.49 26.50 -13.96
N THR A 54 12.48 26.28 -14.79
CA THR A 54 13.04 27.34 -15.63
C THR A 54 12.03 27.82 -16.67
N ALA A 55 12.22 29.01 -17.24
CA ALA A 55 11.34 29.52 -18.30
C ALA A 55 11.29 28.59 -19.53
N GLU A 56 12.38 27.88 -19.81
CA GLU A 56 12.46 26.92 -20.91
C GLU A 56 11.67 25.64 -20.59
N GLU A 57 11.75 25.13 -19.37
CA GLU A 57 10.97 24.00 -18.88
C GLU A 57 9.47 24.34 -18.85
N GLU A 58 9.09 25.53 -18.39
CA GLU A 58 7.70 25.99 -18.43
C GLU A 58 7.11 25.98 -19.85
N GLU A 59 7.86 26.48 -20.84
CA GLU A 59 7.42 26.48 -22.23
C GLU A 59 7.45 25.08 -22.86
N ALA A 60 8.30 24.19 -22.39
CA ALA A 60 8.31 22.79 -22.78
C ALA A 60 7.12 22.04 -22.19
N TRP A 61 6.85 22.24 -20.89
CA TRP A 61 5.71 21.63 -20.18
C TRP A 61 4.36 21.95 -20.86
N LYS A 62 4.14 23.22 -21.23
CA LYS A 62 2.93 23.64 -21.96
C LYS A 62 2.70 22.91 -23.29
N LYS A 63 3.74 22.30 -23.85
CA LYS A 63 3.68 21.52 -25.10
C LYS A 63 3.46 20.03 -24.88
N GLU A 64 3.60 19.55 -23.63
CA GLU A 64 3.38 18.14 -23.32
C GLU A 64 1.92 17.72 -23.58
N PRO A 65 1.69 16.52 -24.12
CA PRO A 65 0.33 16.00 -24.34
C PRO A 65 -0.57 16.00 -23.12
N ALA A 66 -0.01 15.86 -21.92
CA ALA A 66 -0.75 15.85 -20.65
C ALA A 66 -1.05 17.24 -20.09
N TYR A 67 -0.43 18.32 -20.62
CA TYR A 67 -0.65 19.66 -20.08
C TYR A 67 -2.14 20.04 -20.05
N GLY A 68 -2.63 20.40 -18.85
CA GLY A 68 -4.02 20.79 -18.60
C GLY A 68 -5.06 19.66 -18.73
N LYS A 69 -4.63 18.41 -18.99
CA LYS A 69 -5.50 17.23 -19.02
C LYS A 69 -5.50 16.54 -17.66
N THR A 70 -6.52 15.71 -17.43
CA THR A 70 -6.64 14.90 -16.23
C THR A 70 -5.68 13.71 -16.29
N ILE A 71 -4.87 13.55 -15.26
CA ILE A 71 -3.90 12.46 -15.05
C ILE A 71 -4.56 11.43 -14.14
N ARG A 72 -4.48 10.16 -14.51
CA ARG A 72 -5.11 9.05 -13.79
C ARG A 72 -4.15 8.45 -12.78
N ILE A 73 -4.46 8.67 -11.50
CA ILE A 73 -3.69 8.18 -10.36
C ILE A 73 -4.28 6.85 -9.90
N GLY A 74 -3.55 5.76 -10.08
CA GLY A 74 -3.96 4.45 -9.61
C GLY A 74 -3.77 4.32 -8.10
N TYR A 75 -4.86 4.33 -7.33
CA TYR A 75 -4.81 4.19 -5.88
C TYR A 75 -6.07 3.52 -5.34
N ASN A 76 -5.89 2.46 -4.55
CA ASN A 76 -6.99 1.67 -3.98
C ASN A 76 -7.24 1.96 -2.49
N GLY A 77 -6.45 2.84 -1.89
CA GLY A 77 -6.36 3.03 -0.45
C GLY A 77 -5.15 2.28 0.13
N GLY A 78 -5.00 2.33 1.45
CA GLY A 78 -3.89 1.75 2.19
C GLY A 78 -2.84 2.77 2.61
N LEU A 79 -2.37 2.65 3.86
CA LEU A 79 -1.40 3.58 4.46
C LEU A 79 -0.07 3.59 3.71
N CYS A 80 0.39 2.43 3.24
CA CYS A 80 1.66 2.27 2.53
C CYS A 80 1.80 3.17 1.30
N LEU A 81 0.70 3.42 0.59
CA LEU A 81 0.65 4.29 -0.58
C LEU A 81 -0.13 5.58 -0.30
N GLY A 82 -0.21 5.97 0.96
CA GLY A 82 -1.00 7.11 1.41
C GLY A 82 -0.63 8.42 0.74
N ALA A 83 0.63 8.60 0.31
CA ALA A 83 1.06 9.80 -0.39
C ALA A 83 0.24 10.09 -1.66
N PHE A 84 -0.25 9.05 -2.36
CA PHE A 84 -1.14 9.23 -3.53
C PHE A 84 -2.47 9.88 -3.14
N GLY A 85 -3.06 9.41 -2.03
CA GLY A 85 -4.31 9.96 -1.50
C GLY A 85 -4.11 11.36 -0.91
N ILE A 86 -3.09 11.55 -0.10
CA ILE A 86 -2.77 12.84 0.52
C ILE A 86 -2.44 13.89 -0.53
N ALA A 87 -1.67 13.55 -1.57
CA ALA A 87 -1.38 14.49 -2.66
C ALA A 87 -2.64 14.99 -3.37
N GLN A 88 -3.69 14.15 -3.44
CA GLN A 88 -4.99 14.53 -3.98
C GLN A 88 -5.81 15.38 -3.00
N GLU A 89 -5.98 14.92 -1.75
CA GLU A 89 -6.89 15.53 -0.78
C GLU A 89 -6.35 16.84 -0.20
N GLU A 90 -5.03 16.91 0.01
CA GLU A 90 -4.37 18.08 0.59
C GLU A 90 -3.77 19.02 -0.47
N GLY A 91 -4.08 18.81 -1.77
CA GLY A 91 -3.84 19.78 -2.83
C GLY A 91 -2.41 19.84 -3.38
N PHE A 92 -1.53 18.87 -3.08
CA PHE A 92 -0.15 18.87 -3.63
C PHE A 92 -0.12 18.77 -5.15
N TYR A 93 -1.02 17.99 -5.76
CA TYR A 93 -1.14 17.96 -7.23
C TYR A 93 -1.63 19.29 -7.80
N GLU A 94 -2.62 19.93 -7.14
CA GLU A 94 -3.14 21.23 -7.57
C GLU A 94 -2.08 22.33 -7.47
N ALA A 95 -1.27 22.32 -6.40
CA ALA A 95 -0.15 23.24 -6.22
C ALA A 95 0.88 23.12 -7.36
N GLU A 96 1.09 21.92 -7.90
CA GLU A 96 1.92 21.68 -9.08
C GLU A 96 1.26 22.11 -10.41
N GLY A 97 0.00 22.57 -10.37
CA GLY A 97 -0.79 22.91 -11.56
C GLY A 97 -1.29 21.68 -12.32
N LEU A 98 -1.32 20.51 -11.67
CA LEU A 98 -1.79 19.25 -12.25
C LEU A 98 -3.27 19.04 -11.97
N LYS A 99 -3.98 18.46 -12.94
CA LYS A 99 -5.34 17.93 -12.77
C LYS A 99 -5.26 16.43 -12.64
N THR A 100 -5.77 15.89 -11.56
CA THR A 100 -5.65 14.46 -11.25
C THR A 100 -7.00 13.86 -10.88
N GLU A 101 -7.12 12.54 -11.07
CA GLU A 101 -8.25 11.75 -10.57
C GLU A 101 -7.77 10.39 -10.04
N ILE A 102 -8.31 9.98 -8.90
CA ILE A 102 -8.04 8.66 -8.33
C ILE A 102 -8.83 7.60 -9.12
N THR A 103 -8.11 6.62 -9.64
CA THR A 103 -8.65 5.49 -10.39
C THR A 103 -8.44 4.19 -9.61
N LYS A 104 -9.52 3.44 -9.38
CA LYS A 104 -9.45 2.11 -8.75
C LYS A 104 -8.93 1.07 -9.73
N MET A 105 -8.10 0.15 -9.22
CA MET A 105 -7.45 -0.90 -10.01
C MET A 105 -7.73 -2.27 -9.40
N THR A 106 -7.67 -3.31 -10.23
CA THR A 106 -7.70 -4.71 -9.77
C THR A 106 -6.28 -5.26 -9.60
N VAL A 107 -5.42 -5.02 -10.59
CA VAL A 107 -4.01 -5.42 -10.58
C VAL A 107 -3.19 -4.21 -11.04
N GLN A 108 -2.24 -3.78 -10.22
CA GLN A 108 -1.46 -2.57 -10.46
C GLN A 108 -0.56 -2.69 -11.68
N SER A 109 0.19 -3.81 -11.82
CA SER A 109 1.07 -4.05 -12.96
C SER A 109 0.32 -4.04 -14.31
N ASP A 110 -0.90 -4.59 -14.34
CA ASP A 110 -1.71 -4.59 -15.55
C ASP A 110 -2.25 -3.18 -15.86
N ALA A 111 -2.69 -2.46 -14.83
CA ALA A 111 -3.26 -1.13 -14.99
C ALA A 111 -2.22 -0.14 -15.51
N ILE A 112 -1.01 -0.15 -14.96
CA ILE A 112 0.08 0.73 -15.39
C ILE A 112 0.64 0.31 -16.75
N GLY A 113 0.87 -0.98 -16.96
CA GLY A 113 1.44 -1.53 -18.19
C GLY A 113 0.58 -1.30 -19.43
N THR A 114 -0.75 -1.29 -19.25
CA THR A 114 -1.72 -1.04 -20.33
C THR A 114 -2.09 0.45 -20.51
N GLY A 115 -1.56 1.34 -19.65
CA GLY A 115 -1.93 2.75 -19.65
C GLY A 115 -3.37 3.03 -19.20
N LYS A 116 -3.98 2.13 -18.43
CA LYS A 116 -5.27 2.38 -17.76
C LYS A 116 -5.14 3.47 -16.69
N VAL A 117 -4.00 3.52 -16.03
CA VAL A 117 -3.55 4.60 -15.17
C VAL A 117 -2.20 5.13 -15.65
N ASP A 118 -1.90 6.39 -15.35
CA ASP A 118 -0.68 7.06 -15.78
C ASP A 118 0.43 6.89 -14.73
N VAL A 119 0.04 6.81 -13.47
CA VAL A 119 0.91 6.57 -12.33
C VAL A 119 0.22 5.70 -11.29
N THR A 120 0.97 4.89 -10.56
CA THR A 120 0.52 4.07 -9.42
C THR A 120 1.70 3.74 -8.51
N GLY A 121 1.45 2.97 -7.47
CA GLY A 121 2.45 2.37 -6.61
C GLY A 121 2.05 0.97 -6.18
N ASP A 122 3.05 0.18 -5.82
CA ASP A 122 2.88 -1.12 -5.17
C ASP A 122 4.22 -1.54 -4.52
N HIS A 123 4.22 -2.70 -3.88
CA HIS A 123 5.45 -3.31 -3.37
C HIS A 123 6.47 -3.50 -4.50
N ILE A 124 7.73 -3.13 -4.25
CA ILE A 124 8.84 -3.41 -5.18
C ILE A 124 8.84 -4.92 -5.51
N ALA A 125 8.62 -5.74 -4.50
CA ALA A 125 8.57 -7.20 -4.63
C ALA A 125 7.50 -7.71 -5.63
N ALA A 126 6.41 -6.97 -5.85
CA ALA A 126 5.37 -7.29 -6.81
C ALA A 126 5.65 -6.73 -8.21
N LEU A 127 6.24 -5.53 -8.30
CA LEU A 127 6.39 -4.82 -9.57
C LEU A 127 7.72 -5.08 -10.29
N LEU A 128 8.79 -5.43 -9.57
CA LEU A 128 10.14 -5.53 -10.16
C LEU A 128 10.20 -6.59 -11.25
N VAL A 129 9.67 -7.80 -11.02
CA VAL A 129 9.70 -8.87 -12.04
C VAL A 129 8.89 -8.47 -13.28
N PRO A 130 7.64 -8.00 -13.20
CA PRO A 130 6.92 -7.48 -14.35
C PRO A 130 7.69 -6.39 -15.11
N ALA A 131 8.28 -5.40 -14.42
CA ALA A 131 9.07 -4.34 -15.04
C ALA A 131 10.28 -4.90 -15.81
N THR A 132 11.05 -5.81 -15.21
CA THR A 132 12.20 -6.44 -15.87
C THR A 132 11.83 -7.35 -17.04
N LYS A 133 10.58 -7.84 -17.07
CA LYS A 133 10.03 -8.66 -18.17
C LYS A 133 9.33 -7.84 -19.25
N GLY A 134 9.39 -6.51 -19.16
CA GLY A 134 8.94 -5.58 -20.21
C GLY A 134 7.52 -5.08 -20.07
N VAL A 135 6.89 -5.21 -18.91
CA VAL A 135 5.69 -4.42 -18.62
C VAL A 135 6.06 -2.94 -18.66
N ASN A 136 5.28 -2.15 -19.41
CA ASN A 136 5.60 -0.76 -19.71
C ASN A 136 5.43 0.16 -18.48
N MET A 137 6.41 0.10 -17.58
CA MET A 137 6.48 0.94 -16.38
C MET A 137 7.93 1.31 -16.08
N VAL A 138 8.10 2.46 -15.44
CA VAL A 138 9.37 2.97 -14.91
C VAL A 138 9.15 3.43 -13.47
N PHE A 139 10.07 3.10 -12.59
CA PHE A 139 10.04 3.52 -11.19
C PHE A 139 10.73 4.88 -11.05
N THR A 140 10.15 5.78 -10.28
CA THR A 140 10.66 7.15 -10.16
C THR A 140 10.98 7.58 -8.74
N ARG A 141 10.48 6.84 -7.72
CA ARG A 141 10.70 7.17 -6.31
C ARG A 141 10.34 6.00 -5.39
N GLY A 142 11.06 5.82 -4.28
CA GLY A 142 10.60 4.98 -3.15
C GLY A 142 9.47 5.65 -2.39
N CYS A 143 8.47 4.87 -1.93
CA CYS A 143 7.31 5.43 -1.22
C CYS A 143 7.49 5.43 0.30
N HIS A 144 7.91 4.31 0.86
CA HIS A 144 8.12 4.13 2.31
C HIS A 144 8.94 2.86 2.59
N SER A 145 9.53 2.78 3.80
CA SER A 145 10.17 1.56 4.32
C SER A 145 9.19 0.74 5.16
N GLY A 146 9.47 -0.55 5.36
CA GLY A 146 8.70 -1.42 6.24
C GLY A 146 7.47 -2.07 5.60
N CYS A 147 6.51 -2.42 6.40
CA CYS A 147 5.13 -2.89 6.17
C CYS A 147 4.85 -4.39 6.10
N LYS A 148 5.81 -5.26 5.90
CA LYS A 148 5.60 -6.72 5.87
C LYS A 148 6.64 -7.47 6.69
N SER A 149 6.19 -8.56 7.33
CA SER A 149 7.05 -9.40 8.16
C SER A 149 6.64 -10.87 8.04
N LEU A 150 7.54 -11.76 8.44
CA LEU A 150 7.32 -13.20 8.53
C LEU A 150 6.95 -13.55 9.97
N TYR A 151 5.77 -14.14 10.11
CA TYR A 151 5.16 -14.48 11.39
C TYR A 151 5.02 -15.99 11.55
N VAL A 152 5.05 -16.43 12.80
CA VAL A 152 4.73 -17.79 13.24
C VAL A 152 3.75 -17.73 14.41
N LEU A 153 3.13 -18.85 14.80
CA LEU A 153 2.34 -18.87 16.02
C LEU A 153 3.20 -18.52 17.24
N GLY A 154 2.67 -17.70 18.14
CA GLY A 154 3.35 -17.35 19.39
C GLY A 154 3.68 -18.56 20.27
N SER A 155 2.82 -19.60 20.21
CA SER A 155 3.02 -20.88 20.91
C SER A 155 3.96 -21.85 20.17
N SER A 156 4.44 -21.53 18.97
CA SER A 156 5.31 -22.37 18.17
C SER A 156 6.72 -22.42 18.74
N GLU A 157 7.42 -23.55 18.56
CA GLU A 157 8.86 -23.71 18.86
C GLU A 157 9.75 -23.06 17.80
N ILE A 158 9.20 -22.60 16.66
CA ILE A 158 9.94 -21.94 15.58
C ILE A 158 10.45 -20.58 16.07
N GLN A 159 11.76 -20.38 16.12
CA GLN A 159 12.39 -19.15 16.60
C GLN A 159 13.05 -18.34 15.49
N SER A 160 13.34 -18.97 14.37
CA SER A 160 14.06 -18.39 13.22
C SER A 160 13.62 -19.01 11.92
N THR A 161 14.07 -18.44 10.81
CA THR A 161 13.85 -18.99 9.46
C THR A 161 14.49 -20.39 9.29
N ALA A 162 15.57 -20.71 10.02
CA ALA A 162 16.20 -22.02 9.97
C ALA A 162 15.24 -23.14 10.41
N ASP A 163 14.32 -22.84 11.33
CA ASP A 163 13.32 -23.79 11.83
C ASP A 163 12.19 -24.03 10.82
N LEU A 164 12.13 -23.23 9.75
CA LEU A 164 11.15 -23.38 8.67
C LEU A 164 11.58 -24.36 7.56
N LYS A 165 12.80 -24.91 7.62
CA LYS A 165 13.23 -25.96 6.66
C LYS A 165 12.29 -27.14 6.70
N GLY A 166 11.83 -27.58 5.51
CA GLY A 166 10.87 -28.65 5.34
C GLY A 166 9.42 -28.29 5.73
N LYS A 167 9.15 -27.03 6.06
CA LYS A 167 7.84 -26.52 6.49
C LYS A 167 7.20 -25.66 5.40
N THR A 168 5.98 -25.22 5.66
CA THR A 168 5.17 -24.43 4.72
C THR A 168 4.95 -23.02 5.24
N ILE A 169 5.21 -22.02 4.37
CA ILE A 169 4.91 -20.61 4.58
C ILE A 169 3.65 -20.24 3.78
N ALA A 170 2.69 -19.60 4.45
CA ALA A 170 1.52 -19.02 3.79
C ALA A 170 1.88 -17.71 3.12
N ILE A 171 1.35 -17.51 1.92
CA ILE A 171 1.42 -16.29 1.13
C ILE A 171 0.01 -15.97 0.62
N ALA A 172 -0.47 -14.74 0.71
CA ALA A 172 -1.84 -14.41 0.34
C ALA A 172 -1.98 -14.01 -1.14
N ASP A 173 -0.96 -13.40 -1.70
CA ASP A 173 -0.96 -12.83 -3.06
C ASP A 173 -0.43 -13.76 -4.17
N GLY A 174 -0.16 -15.03 -3.81
CA GLY A 174 0.24 -16.06 -4.77
C GLY A 174 1.75 -16.14 -5.03
N ILE A 175 2.14 -17.16 -5.79
CA ILE A 175 3.53 -17.36 -6.21
C ILE A 175 3.93 -16.23 -7.16
N GLY A 176 5.06 -15.59 -6.87
CA GLY A 176 5.56 -14.41 -7.60
C GLY A 176 4.98 -13.08 -7.11
N GLY A 177 4.02 -13.11 -6.19
CA GLY A 177 3.52 -11.92 -5.50
C GLY A 177 4.46 -11.38 -4.43
N SER A 178 4.08 -10.30 -3.76
CA SER A 178 4.94 -9.63 -2.79
C SER A 178 5.26 -10.51 -1.57
N ASP A 179 4.27 -11.22 -1.02
CA ASP A 179 4.47 -12.10 0.14
C ASP A 179 5.46 -13.23 -0.18
N HIS A 180 5.35 -13.82 -1.38
CA HIS A 180 6.27 -14.84 -1.85
C HIS A 180 7.70 -14.30 -2.01
N ASN A 181 7.86 -13.23 -2.76
CA ASN A 181 9.17 -12.69 -3.11
C ASN A 181 9.90 -12.10 -1.89
N ILE A 182 9.17 -11.51 -0.94
CA ILE A 182 9.71 -11.08 0.36
C ILE A 182 10.16 -12.29 1.18
N SER A 183 9.36 -13.37 1.22
CA SER A 183 9.76 -14.61 1.91
C SER A 183 11.04 -15.19 1.35
N LEU A 184 11.22 -15.20 0.02
CA LEU A 184 12.46 -15.67 -0.62
C LEU A 184 13.66 -14.85 -0.15
N ARG A 185 13.51 -13.51 -0.03
CA ARG A 185 14.57 -12.64 0.46
C ARG A 185 14.90 -12.90 1.93
N PHE A 186 13.90 -13.04 2.81
CA PHE A 186 14.12 -13.39 4.21
C PHE A 186 14.92 -14.69 4.37
N LEU A 187 14.51 -15.74 3.64
CA LEU A 187 15.21 -17.02 3.67
C LEU A 187 16.66 -16.89 3.15
N SER A 188 16.84 -16.22 2.02
CA SER A 188 18.15 -16.05 1.40
C SER A 188 19.13 -15.24 2.27
N LYS A 189 18.68 -14.14 2.89
CA LYS A 189 19.54 -13.35 3.80
C LYS A 189 19.96 -14.16 5.03
N ASP A 190 19.17 -15.12 5.46
CA ASP A 190 19.50 -16.04 6.55
C ASP A 190 20.21 -17.33 6.03
N HIS A 191 20.66 -17.35 4.76
CA HIS A 191 21.36 -18.47 4.12
C HIS A 191 20.54 -19.77 4.07
N ILE A 192 19.23 -19.66 3.98
CA ILE A 192 18.32 -20.79 3.76
C ILE A 192 18.01 -20.85 2.28
N ASP A 193 18.23 -22.02 1.66
CA ASP A 193 17.79 -22.23 0.28
C ASP A 193 16.25 -22.21 0.23
N PRO A 194 15.61 -21.31 -0.53
CA PRO A 194 14.15 -21.25 -0.62
C PRO A 194 13.51 -22.57 -1.06
N SER A 195 14.24 -23.44 -1.78
CA SER A 195 13.76 -24.77 -2.17
C SER A 195 13.58 -25.73 -1.00
N GLU A 196 14.17 -25.43 0.17
CA GLU A 196 13.96 -26.20 1.39
C GLU A 196 12.64 -25.86 2.11
N VAL A 197 11.87 -24.88 1.62
CA VAL A 197 10.60 -24.42 2.20
C VAL A 197 9.49 -24.57 1.17
N GLN A 198 8.28 -24.90 1.60
CA GLN A 198 7.11 -24.92 0.75
C GLN A 198 6.30 -23.64 0.89
N PHE A 199 5.64 -23.22 -0.20
CA PHE A 199 4.73 -22.08 -0.17
C PHE A 199 3.31 -22.54 -0.48
N LYS A 200 2.35 -22.00 0.27
CA LYS A 200 0.91 -22.28 0.11
C LYS A 200 0.15 -20.97 0.04
N VAL A 201 -0.69 -20.84 -0.99
CA VAL A 201 -1.59 -19.66 -1.09
C VAL A 201 -2.70 -19.82 -0.06
N VAL A 202 -2.78 -18.88 0.88
CA VAL A 202 -3.80 -18.83 1.95
C VAL A 202 -4.22 -17.37 2.13
N SER A 203 -5.51 -17.08 1.93
CA SER A 203 -6.04 -15.73 2.07
C SER A 203 -5.90 -15.18 3.51
N TYR A 204 -5.88 -13.85 3.65
CA TYR A 204 -5.82 -13.20 4.97
C TYR A 204 -6.93 -13.65 5.91
N ASP A 205 -8.14 -13.93 5.41
CA ASP A 205 -9.27 -14.39 6.24
C ASP A 205 -9.05 -15.79 6.82
N ALA A 206 -8.24 -16.62 6.17
CA ALA A 206 -8.02 -18.02 6.55
C ALA A 206 -6.66 -18.27 7.21
N VAL A 207 -5.69 -17.36 7.09
CA VAL A 207 -4.28 -17.61 7.45
C VAL A 207 -4.08 -17.92 8.93
N ILE A 208 -4.78 -17.23 9.82
CA ILE A 208 -4.66 -17.48 11.26
C ILE A 208 -5.16 -18.88 11.62
N LEU A 209 -6.28 -19.29 11.05
CA LEU A 209 -6.82 -20.66 11.26
C LEU A 209 -5.88 -21.71 10.66
N ALA A 210 -5.31 -21.46 9.48
CA ALA A 210 -4.36 -22.38 8.85
C ALA A 210 -3.09 -22.56 9.70
N LEU A 211 -2.58 -21.49 10.33
CA LEU A 211 -1.47 -21.55 11.29
C LEU A 211 -1.88 -22.37 12.53
N GLN A 212 -3.06 -22.10 13.13
CA GLN A 212 -3.56 -22.78 14.33
C GLN A 212 -3.80 -24.27 14.09
N ASN A 213 -4.25 -24.65 12.89
CA ASN A 213 -4.47 -26.05 12.50
C ASN A 213 -3.19 -26.77 12.07
N GLY A 214 -2.04 -26.06 11.99
CA GLY A 214 -0.78 -26.64 11.53
C GLY A 214 -0.70 -26.92 10.03
N GLU A 215 -1.63 -26.35 9.22
CA GLU A 215 -1.61 -26.47 7.78
C GLU A 215 -0.43 -25.73 7.15
N VAL A 216 -0.01 -24.63 7.79
CA VAL A 216 1.17 -23.83 7.53
C VAL A 216 1.88 -23.50 8.85
N GLN A 217 3.18 -23.28 8.81
CA GLN A 217 3.98 -23.03 10.02
C GLN A 217 4.48 -21.61 10.10
N GLY A 218 4.50 -20.88 9.00
CA GLY A 218 4.80 -19.46 8.92
C GLY A 218 3.87 -18.76 7.95
N ALA A 219 3.82 -17.44 8.01
CA ALA A 219 3.07 -16.61 7.08
C ALA A 219 3.75 -15.25 6.90
N THR A 220 3.95 -14.82 5.66
CA THR A 220 4.36 -13.44 5.36
C THR A 220 3.10 -12.61 5.24
N LEU A 221 2.98 -11.59 6.11
CA LEU A 221 1.76 -10.80 6.29
C LEU A 221 2.11 -9.31 6.35
N SER A 222 1.11 -8.47 6.01
CA SER A 222 1.16 -7.05 6.37
C SER A 222 1.22 -6.88 7.88
N ASP A 223 2.11 -6.01 8.35
CA ASP A 223 2.28 -5.70 9.77
C ASP A 223 1.00 -5.07 10.35
N GLN A 224 0.28 -4.27 9.55
CA GLN A 224 -1.02 -3.72 9.92
C GLN A 224 -2.04 -4.82 10.24
N PHE A 225 -2.11 -5.86 9.41
CA PHE A 225 -3.02 -7.00 9.65
C PHE A 225 -2.58 -7.82 10.86
N ALA A 226 -1.27 -8.09 10.96
CA ALA A 226 -0.71 -8.96 12.00
C ALA A 226 -0.76 -8.34 13.41
N ARG A 227 -0.77 -7.00 13.52
CA ARG A 227 -0.61 -6.26 14.77
C ARG A 227 -1.50 -6.76 15.91
N LYS A 228 -2.80 -6.91 15.67
CA LYS A 228 -3.72 -7.38 16.70
C LYS A 228 -3.41 -8.78 17.22
N PHE A 229 -2.86 -9.64 16.35
CA PHE A 229 -2.48 -11.02 16.71
C PHE A 229 -1.11 -11.09 17.40
N VAL A 230 -0.27 -10.11 17.17
CA VAL A 230 0.98 -9.94 17.92
C VAL A 230 0.67 -9.42 19.33
N ASP A 231 -0.23 -8.42 19.43
CA ASP A 231 -0.63 -7.84 20.72
C ASP A 231 -1.30 -8.84 21.64
N ASP A 232 -2.07 -9.80 21.13
CA ASP A 232 -2.73 -10.85 21.91
C ASP A 232 -1.88 -12.14 22.08
N GLY A 233 -0.67 -12.15 21.52
CA GLY A 233 0.26 -13.26 21.61
C GLY A 233 -0.04 -14.46 20.68
N THR A 234 -1.02 -14.34 19.79
CA THR A 234 -1.34 -15.37 18.78
C THR A 234 -0.21 -15.52 17.78
N LEU A 235 0.39 -14.41 17.35
CA LEU A 235 1.50 -14.39 16.42
C LEU A 235 2.77 -13.85 17.06
N ARG A 236 3.90 -14.31 16.55
CA ARG A 236 5.22 -13.78 16.83
C ARG A 236 5.97 -13.56 15.51
N MET A 237 6.57 -12.39 15.37
CA MET A 237 7.42 -12.02 14.25
C MET A 237 8.81 -12.66 14.38
N ILE A 238 9.33 -13.21 13.29
CA ILE A 238 10.68 -13.79 13.24
C ILE A 238 11.60 -13.13 12.21
N ARG A 239 11.05 -12.43 11.22
CA ARG A 239 11.77 -11.56 10.28
C ARG A 239 10.90 -10.39 9.89
N SER A 240 11.49 -9.24 9.58
CA SER A 240 10.74 -8.01 9.34
C SER A 240 11.45 -7.07 8.36
N LEU A 241 10.70 -6.56 7.38
CA LEU A 241 11.15 -5.42 6.57
C LEU A 241 11.15 -4.11 7.38
N THR A 242 10.38 -4.06 8.49
CA THR A 242 10.20 -2.85 9.29
C THR A 242 11.28 -2.65 10.33
N THR A 243 11.74 -3.73 10.97
CA THR A 243 12.58 -3.65 12.16
C THR A 243 13.96 -4.29 12.05
N ASP A 244 14.16 -5.21 11.08
CA ASP A 244 15.44 -5.89 10.94
C ASP A 244 16.50 -4.96 10.32
N GLU A 245 17.72 -4.98 10.87
CA GLU A 245 18.80 -4.07 10.48
C GLU A 245 19.18 -4.16 9.00
N ASP A 246 19.03 -5.32 8.40
CA ASP A 246 19.35 -5.58 6.99
C ASP A 246 18.22 -5.19 6.01
N PHE A 247 17.05 -4.72 6.53
CA PHE A 247 15.90 -4.36 5.71
C PHE A 247 15.29 -2.98 6.05
N LYS A 248 15.39 -2.52 7.28
CA LYS A 248 14.62 -1.36 7.79
C LYS A 248 14.82 -0.05 7.04
N THR A 249 15.92 0.08 6.30
CA THR A 249 16.22 1.26 5.47
C THR A 249 15.85 1.08 4.01
N GLU A 250 15.42 -0.14 3.62
CA GLU A 250 15.01 -0.41 2.26
C GLU A 250 13.56 0.05 2.03
N PRO A 251 13.25 0.78 0.95
CA PRO A 251 11.86 1.02 0.58
C PRO A 251 11.15 -0.28 0.24
N CYS A 252 9.94 -0.44 0.77
CA CYS A 252 9.07 -1.59 0.50
C CYS A 252 8.20 -1.34 -0.75
N CYS A 253 7.64 -0.14 -0.86
CA CYS A 253 6.79 0.27 -1.97
C CYS A 253 7.47 1.32 -2.84
N ILE A 254 7.05 1.37 -4.10
CA ILE A 254 7.66 2.21 -5.12
C ILE A 254 6.59 2.92 -5.96
N HIS A 255 6.90 4.13 -6.36
CA HIS A 255 6.16 4.92 -7.32
C HIS A 255 6.50 4.46 -8.74
N ALA A 256 5.48 4.09 -9.51
CA ALA A 256 5.61 3.59 -10.87
C ALA A 256 4.80 4.43 -11.85
N VAL A 257 5.41 4.81 -12.96
CA VAL A 257 4.82 5.60 -14.03
C VAL A 257 4.75 4.76 -15.30
N ASN A 258 3.69 4.90 -16.09
CA ASN A 258 3.63 4.28 -17.41
C ASN A 258 4.78 4.84 -18.29
N GLY A 259 5.56 3.95 -18.91
CA GLY A 259 6.77 4.34 -19.64
C GLY A 259 6.50 5.23 -20.86
N ASP A 260 5.36 5.06 -21.53
CA ASP A 260 4.96 5.93 -22.66
C ASP A 260 4.54 7.32 -22.13
N PHE A 261 3.82 7.35 -21.01
CA PHE A 261 3.43 8.60 -20.36
C PHE A 261 4.66 9.40 -19.91
N LEU A 262 5.66 8.76 -19.29
CA LEU A 262 6.93 9.40 -18.91
C LEU A 262 7.65 9.98 -20.14
N ARG A 263 7.78 9.17 -21.19
CA ARG A 263 8.51 9.61 -22.41
C ARG A 263 7.84 10.80 -23.09
N GLU A 264 6.51 10.85 -23.11
CA GLU A 264 5.75 11.92 -23.75
C GLU A 264 5.54 13.15 -22.87
N ASN A 265 5.65 13.00 -21.54
CA ASN A 265 5.33 14.03 -20.55
C ASN A 265 6.38 14.11 -19.41
N PRO A 266 7.66 14.27 -19.71
CA PRO A 266 8.73 14.18 -18.70
C PRO A 266 8.60 15.24 -17.60
N ILE A 267 8.19 16.48 -17.94
CA ILE A 267 8.05 17.55 -16.94
C ILE A 267 6.79 17.33 -16.09
N THR A 268 5.70 16.87 -16.69
CA THR A 268 4.50 16.46 -15.93
C THR A 268 4.83 15.35 -14.93
N VAL A 269 5.64 14.36 -15.31
CA VAL A 269 6.06 13.28 -14.40
C VAL A 269 6.99 13.81 -13.32
N LYS A 270 7.90 14.73 -13.64
CA LYS A 270 8.76 15.40 -12.65
C LYS A 270 7.91 16.11 -11.60
N LYS A 271 6.90 16.89 -12.00
CA LYS A 271 5.95 17.56 -11.09
C LYS A 271 5.09 16.59 -10.28
N LEU A 272 4.61 15.49 -10.89
CA LEU A 272 3.89 14.41 -10.18
C LEU A 272 4.75 13.77 -9.09
N THR A 273 5.99 13.43 -9.42
CA THR A 273 6.93 12.81 -8.48
C THR A 273 7.27 13.76 -7.34
N HIS A 274 7.43 15.06 -7.64
CA HIS A 274 7.65 16.09 -6.64
C HIS A 274 6.44 16.26 -5.71
N ALA A 275 5.21 16.27 -6.24
CA ALA A 275 3.99 16.30 -5.42
C ALA A 275 3.92 15.11 -4.44
N HIS A 276 4.36 13.93 -4.88
CA HIS A 276 4.44 12.75 -3.98
C HIS A 276 5.54 12.88 -2.94
N GLU A 277 6.66 13.47 -3.31
CA GLU A 277 7.74 13.74 -2.36
C GLU A 277 7.28 14.68 -1.25
N GLU A 278 6.64 15.79 -1.61
CA GLU A 278 6.13 16.76 -0.64
C GLU A 278 5.01 16.15 0.22
N ALA A 279 4.09 15.39 -0.38
CA ALA A 279 3.08 14.66 0.39
C ALA A 279 3.70 13.63 1.35
N SER A 280 4.75 12.93 0.96
CA SER A 280 5.48 11.98 1.80
C SER A 280 6.17 12.66 2.97
N LYS A 281 6.83 13.80 2.76
CA LYS A 281 7.44 14.63 3.81
C LYS A 281 6.39 15.17 4.77
N TRP A 282 5.24 15.60 4.24
CA TRP A 282 4.12 16.02 5.06
C TRP A 282 3.61 14.88 5.93
N ILE A 283 3.36 13.69 5.37
CA ILE A 283 2.96 12.50 6.13
C ILE A 283 3.98 12.18 7.23
N GLN A 284 5.28 12.23 6.92
CA GLN A 284 6.34 11.93 7.89
C GLN A 284 6.27 12.80 9.13
N SER A 285 5.87 14.06 8.99
CA SER A 285 5.76 15.03 10.08
C SER A 285 4.36 15.18 10.67
N HIS A 286 3.30 14.61 10.04
CA HIS A 286 1.89 14.77 10.43
C HIS A 286 1.14 13.43 10.45
N LYS A 287 1.72 12.43 11.15
CA LYS A 287 1.19 11.05 11.18
C LYS A 287 -0.24 10.97 11.73
N GLU A 288 -0.58 11.78 12.73
CA GLU A 288 -1.92 11.79 13.32
C GLU A 288 -2.96 12.32 12.32
N GLU A 289 -2.70 13.45 11.67
CA GLU A 289 -3.57 14.04 10.66
C GLU A 289 -3.69 13.12 9.44
N PHE A 290 -2.58 12.51 9.02
CA PHE A 290 -2.56 11.51 7.98
C PHE A 290 -3.54 10.37 8.27
N VAL A 291 -3.46 9.78 9.47
CA VAL A 291 -4.35 8.68 9.88
C VAL A 291 -5.80 9.12 9.91
N ASP A 292 -6.10 10.33 10.40
CA ASP A 292 -7.44 10.87 10.45
C ASP A 292 -8.05 11.03 9.04
N ILE A 293 -7.26 11.53 8.08
CA ILE A 293 -7.68 11.64 6.68
C ILE A 293 -7.92 10.24 6.08
N MET A 294 -6.98 9.31 6.28
CA MET A 294 -7.07 7.96 5.74
C MET A 294 -8.32 7.21 6.23
N LEU A 295 -8.66 7.36 7.51
CA LEU A 295 -9.87 6.79 8.10
C LEU A 295 -11.14 7.50 7.58
N LYS A 296 -11.14 8.82 7.50
CA LYS A 296 -12.25 9.63 6.98
C LYS A 296 -12.58 9.29 5.53
N MET A 297 -11.56 9.08 4.69
CA MET A 297 -11.71 8.74 3.28
C MET A 297 -11.99 7.24 3.04
N ASN A 298 -12.06 6.42 4.09
CA ASN A 298 -12.14 4.97 4.01
C ASN A 298 -10.99 4.35 3.20
N TRP A 299 -9.82 4.95 3.25
CA TRP A 299 -8.58 4.40 2.68
C TRP A 299 -7.80 3.56 3.69
N ALA A 300 -8.13 3.67 4.97
CA ALA A 300 -7.72 2.78 6.03
C ALA A 300 -8.93 2.37 6.87
N SER A 301 -8.79 1.28 7.63
CA SER A 301 -9.82 0.78 8.55
C SER A 301 -9.18 0.23 9.81
N GLY A 302 -9.92 0.27 10.92
CA GLY A 302 -9.48 -0.21 12.23
C GLY A 302 -9.62 0.85 13.31
N GLU A 303 -9.19 0.50 14.51
CA GLU A 303 -9.12 1.46 15.63
C GLU A 303 -8.01 2.47 15.37
N ARG A 304 -8.32 3.78 15.53
CA ARG A 304 -7.41 4.90 15.20
C ARG A 304 -6.01 4.70 15.76
N ASP A 305 -5.91 4.36 17.05
CA ASP A 305 -4.62 4.22 17.74
C ASP A 305 -3.78 3.08 17.13
N LYS A 306 -4.41 1.98 16.69
CA LYS A 306 -3.73 0.87 16.02
C LYS A 306 -3.28 1.22 14.61
N VAL A 307 -4.07 2.03 13.91
CA VAL A 307 -3.71 2.55 12.59
C VAL A 307 -2.56 3.53 12.72
N LEU A 308 -2.56 4.37 13.76
CA LEU A 308 -1.46 5.31 14.05
C LEU A 308 -0.17 4.57 14.43
N ASP A 309 -0.23 3.58 15.33
CA ASP A 309 0.91 2.74 15.68
C ASP A 309 1.58 2.12 14.43
N PHE A 310 0.77 1.71 13.43
CA PHE A 310 1.31 1.19 12.18
C PHE A 310 1.90 2.32 11.31
N ALA A 311 1.22 3.45 11.17
CA ALA A 311 1.74 4.60 10.44
C ALA A 311 3.07 5.11 11.02
N ASP A 312 3.20 5.11 12.35
CA ASP A 312 4.44 5.50 13.06
C ASP A 312 5.61 4.55 12.78
N SER A 313 5.31 3.27 12.48
CA SER A 313 6.35 2.28 12.14
C SER A 313 6.90 2.43 10.72
N LEU A 314 6.28 3.25 9.88
CA LEU A 314 6.69 3.49 8.49
C LEU A 314 7.52 4.79 8.39
N ASP A 315 8.58 4.74 7.60
CA ASP A 315 9.34 5.92 7.18
C ASP A 315 8.93 6.29 5.75
N PHE A 316 8.43 7.51 5.55
CA PHE A 316 7.97 8.02 4.25
C PHE A 316 8.98 8.96 3.58
N ASP A 317 10.02 9.36 4.29
CA ASP A 317 11.07 10.23 3.74
C ASP A 317 12.27 9.40 3.26
N ILE A 318 12.11 8.73 2.11
CA ILE A 318 13.09 7.81 1.55
C ILE A 318 13.93 8.53 0.50
N PRO A 319 15.26 8.66 0.68
CA PRO A 319 16.16 9.17 -0.33
C PRO A 319 16.21 8.28 -1.58
N ASP A 320 16.31 8.87 -2.77
CA ASP A 320 16.42 8.14 -4.03
C ASP A 320 17.67 7.24 -4.09
N GLU A 321 18.78 7.65 -3.48
CA GLU A 321 19.99 6.82 -3.33
C GLU A 321 19.69 5.50 -2.57
N ASN A 322 18.83 5.54 -1.54
CA ASN A 322 18.44 4.32 -0.83
C ASN A 322 17.56 3.42 -1.70
N THR A 323 16.69 4.04 -2.50
CA THR A 323 15.82 3.31 -3.44
C THR A 323 16.66 2.61 -4.51
N GLU A 324 17.62 3.30 -5.09
CA GLU A 324 18.51 2.75 -6.10
C GLU A 324 19.31 1.55 -5.57
N LYS A 325 19.96 1.69 -4.41
CA LYS A 325 20.69 0.60 -3.75
C LYS A 325 19.78 -0.59 -3.42
N THR A 326 18.55 -0.32 -3.02
CA THR A 326 17.56 -1.38 -2.73
C THR A 326 17.17 -2.11 -4.00
N LEU A 327 16.91 -1.40 -5.09
CA LEU A 327 16.60 -2.01 -6.39
C LEU A 327 17.75 -2.90 -6.87
N GLU A 328 19.01 -2.44 -6.78
CA GLU A 328 20.20 -3.24 -7.10
C GLU A 328 20.24 -4.52 -6.27
N SER A 329 20.08 -4.40 -4.94
CA SER A 329 20.07 -5.55 -4.02
C SER A 329 18.97 -6.55 -4.36
N ILE A 330 17.75 -6.07 -4.66
CA ILE A 330 16.62 -6.94 -5.02
C ILE A 330 16.85 -7.60 -6.38
N ILE A 331 17.38 -6.89 -7.37
CA ILE A 331 17.72 -7.45 -8.68
C ILE A 331 18.71 -8.60 -8.51
N ASP A 332 19.75 -8.42 -7.70
CA ASP A 332 20.76 -9.48 -7.48
C ASP A 332 20.18 -10.66 -6.71
N ASP A 333 19.38 -10.44 -5.66
CA ASP A 333 18.64 -11.49 -4.97
C ASP A 333 17.77 -12.29 -5.97
N TYR A 334 17.04 -11.58 -6.85
CA TYR A 334 16.11 -12.19 -7.82
C TYR A 334 16.82 -12.95 -8.96
N LYS A 335 18.05 -12.58 -9.31
CA LYS A 335 18.91 -13.41 -10.16
C LYS A 335 19.21 -14.74 -9.49
N GLY A 336 19.51 -14.71 -8.18
CA GLY A 336 19.73 -15.92 -7.39
C GLY A 336 18.52 -16.84 -7.35
N PHE A 337 17.31 -16.28 -7.36
CA PHE A 337 16.04 -17.04 -7.38
C PHE A 337 15.58 -17.44 -8.79
N GLY A 338 16.27 -17.00 -9.85
CA GLY A 338 15.85 -17.24 -11.24
C GLY A 338 14.63 -16.42 -11.68
N LEU A 339 14.26 -15.39 -10.93
CA LEU A 339 13.16 -14.45 -11.26
C LEU A 339 13.61 -13.40 -12.27
N VAL A 340 14.87 -12.99 -12.21
CA VAL A 340 15.57 -12.14 -13.18
C VAL A 340 16.64 -12.99 -13.87
N ASP A 341 16.95 -12.68 -15.12
CA ASP A 341 18.00 -13.38 -15.87
C ASP A 341 19.34 -13.27 -15.13
N LYS A 342 19.89 -14.40 -14.72
CA LYS A 342 21.14 -14.49 -13.95
C LYS A 342 22.37 -13.93 -14.68
N ASP A 343 22.35 -13.97 -16.01
CA ASP A 343 23.45 -13.52 -16.85
C ASP A 343 23.33 -12.01 -17.23
N SER A 344 22.22 -11.35 -16.80
CA SER A 344 22.05 -9.91 -17.04
C SER A 344 22.94 -9.08 -16.14
N ASP A 345 23.43 -7.98 -16.63
CA ASP A 345 24.13 -6.95 -15.83
C ASP A 345 23.12 -6.16 -14.99
N THR A 346 23.35 -6.03 -13.67
CA THR A 346 22.45 -5.37 -12.71
C THR A 346 22.20 -3.92 -13.08
N GLY A 347 23.25 -3.15 -13.42
CA GLY A 347 23.11 -1.76 -13.81
C GLY A 347 22.33 -1.61 -15.12
N THR A 348 22.50 -2.52 -16.06
CA THR A 348 21.71 -2.53 -17.30
C THR A 348 20.22 -2.83 -17.03
N VAL A 349 19.90 -3.72 -16.09
CA VAL A 349 18.52 -3.98 -15.68
C VAL A 349 17.95 -2.76 -14.96
N LEU A 350 18.68 -2.20 -14.01
CA LEU A 350 18.29 -1.02 -13.25
C LEU A 350 17.96 0.16 -14.16
N ASN A 351 18.85 0.52 -15.07
CA ASN A 351 18.68 1.62 -16.01
C ASN A 351 17.45 1.52 -16.93
N LYS A 352 16.84 0.33 -17.03
CA LYS A 352 15.60 0.13 -17.80
C LYS A 352 14.34 0.40 -16.99
N ILE A 353 14.42 0.28 -15.67
CA ILE A 353 13.25 0.28 -14.79
C ILE A 353 13.27 1.43 -13.77
N TRP A 354 14.39 2.13 -13.61
CA TRP A 354 14.59 3.20 -12.63
C TRP A 354 15.00 4.50 -13.31
N ASP A 355 14.31 5.57 -13.00
CA ASP A 355 14.59 6.94 -13.46
C ASP A 355 14.23 7.92 -12.31
N PRO A 356 15.21 8.37 -11.51
CA PRO A 356 15.01 9.34 -10.43
C PRO A 356 14.83 10.74 -11.01
N VAL A 357 13.67 11.01 -11.54
CA VAL A 357 13.37 12.23 -12.34
C VAL A 357 13.60 13.55 -11.62
N LEU A 358 13.72 13.54 -10.28
CA LEU A 358 14.01 14.74 -9.47
C LEU A 358 15.50 15.04 -9.38
N ASP A 359 16.38 14.04 -9.49
CA ASP A 359 17.83 14.19 -9.37
C ASP A 359 18.51 14.70 -10.65
N GLN A 360 17.77 14.88 -11.74
CA GLN A 360 18.27 15.36 -13.02
C GLN A 360 18.35 16.90 -13.05
N SER A 361 19.12 17.50 -12.13
CA SER A 361 19.39 18.95 -12.10
C SER A 361 20.82 19.30 -12.51
#